data_046658024dbb37f11df293d7acbaf7e7
#
_entry.id   046658024dbb37f11df293d7acbaf7e7
#
_cell.length_a   1.000
_cell.length_b   1.000
_cell.length_c   1.000
_cell.angle_alpha   90.00
_cell.angle_beta   90.00
_cell.angle_gamma   90.00
#
_symmetry.space_group_name_H-M   'P 1'
#
loop_
_entity.id
_entity.type
_entity.pdbx_description
1 polymer ?
#
loop_
_entity_poly.entity_id
_entity_poly.type
_entity_poly.pdbx_seq_one_letter_code
_entity_poly.pdbx_strand_id
1 'polypeptide(L)'
;DIDRGGVFAQLLGTLMLLEEDEKARVKGLIINKFRGDKTILDPGVEMLEERGGVKVAGVVPYMHLSIEDEDSLSGQLDNHDVGVIDLAVIRFPRISNFTDFNVFERLEGVSVRYVSSVQELGQPDMIFLPGSKNTMGDLRWMRQNGLEAAVKKLAAHIPVWGICGGYQMLGRTISDPHGVENENSLCEPLYPAHCEAISHEPDTIAVERIKRDGALPLRGMELIDTDTTLMPEKMRTQTRGKFENVTGIFSTLSGLEFSGYEIHMGKTTVSTGEHQTPLVQLADG
;
A
#
# COMPACT_ATOMS: atom_id res chain seq x y z
N ASP A 1 -9.24 3.34 23.94
CA ASP A 1 -8.94 4.68 23.45
C ASP A 1 -9.89 5.68 24.10
N ILE A 2 -9.34 6.66 24.84
CA ILE A 2 -10.15 7.62 25.60
C ILE A 2 -10.70 8.76 24.72
N ASP A 3 -10.11 9.01 23.57
CA ASP A 3 -10.50 10.12 22.68
C ASP A 3 -11.95 10.03 22.18
N ARG A 4 -12.50 8.83 22.08
CA ARG A 4 -13.88 8.63 21.60
C ARG A 4 -14.97 8.90 22.64
N GLY A 5 -14.60 9.17 23.88
CA GLY A 5 -15.53 9.29 24.99
C GLY A 5 -16.17 7.95 25.40
N GLY A 6 -16.78 7.92 26.60
CA GLY A 6 -17.47 6.73 27.10
C GLY A 6 -16.58 5.52 27.39
N VAL A 7 -15.26 5.69 27.49
CA VAL A 7 -14.30 4.57 27.64
C VAL A 7 -14.62 3.67 28.85
N PHE A 8 -15.07 4.23 29.94
CA PHE A 8 -15.45 3.42 31.15
C PHE A 8 -16.64 2.53 30.85
N ALA A 9 -17.66 3.07 30.19
CA ALA A 9 -18.84 2.29 29.82
C ALA A 9 -18.47 1.18 28.80
N GLN A 10 -17.58 1.47 27.85
CA GLN A 10 -17.10 0.48 26.89
C GLN A 10 -16.33 -0.66 27.58
N LEU A 11 -15.41 -0.33 28.49
CA LEU A 11 -14.63 -1.35 29.20
C LEU A 11 -15.52 -2.22 30.11
N LEU A 12 -16.40 -1.60 30.90
CA LEU A 12 -17.33 -2.33 31.74
C LEU A 12 -18.33 -3.15 30.94
N GLY A 13 -18.87 -2.58 29.87
CA GLY A 13 -19.78 -3.28 28.95
C GLY A 13 -19.12 -4.49 28.28
N THR A 14 -17.88 -4.36 27.86
CA THR A 14 -17.12 -5.50 27.30
C THR A 14 -16.96 -6.60 28.35
N LEU A 15 -16.52 -6.26 29.57
CA LEU A 15 -16.35 -7.25 30.63
C LEU A 15 -17.67 -7.93 31.07
N MET A 16 -18.81 -7.21 30.96
CA MET A 16 -20.14 -7.76 31.25
C MET A 16 -20.68 -8.69 30.17
N LEU A 17 -20.25 -8.52 28.92
CA LEU A 17 -20.70 -9.33 27.78
C LEU A 17 -19.86 -10.59 27.59
N LEU A 18 -18.68 -10.68 28.20
CA LEU A 18 -17.83 -11.88 28.16
C LEU A 18 -18.40 -12.97 29.06
N GLU A 19 -18.34 -14.20 28.58
CA GLU A 19 -18.61 -15.39 29.38
C GLU A 19 -17.54 -15.57 30.47
N GLU A 20 -17.85 -16.33 31.54
CA GLU A 20 -16.98 -16.45 32.70
C GLU A 20 -15.57 -16.97 32.35
N ASP A 21 -15.46 -17.94 31.44
CA ASP A 21 -14.19 -18.48 31.00
C ASP A 21 -13.39 -17.49 30.12
N GLU A 22 -14.07 -16.65 29.35
CA GLU A 22 -13.46 -15.57 28.57
C GLU A 22 -12.97 -14.45 29.47
N LYS A 23 -13.82 -14.03 30.43
CA LYS A 23 -13.48 -13.00 31.42
C LYS A 23 -12.27 -13.40 32.24
N ALA A 24 -12.15 -14.68 32.59
CA ALA A 24 -11.00 -15.21 33.35
C ALA A 24 -9.66 -15.05 32.62
N ARG A 25 -9.68 -14.88 31.28
CA ARG A 25 -8.49 -14.62 30.44
C ARG A 25 -8.08 -13.15 30.45
N VAL A 26 -8.98 -12.23 30.79
CA VAL A 26 -8.66 -10.80 30.88
C VAL A 26 -7.80 -10.56 32.11
N LYS A 27 -6.53 -10.22 31.90
CA LYS A 27 -5.55 -10.05 33.00
C LYS A 27 -5.35 -8.60 33.40
N GLY A 28 -5.79 -7.65 32.61
CA GLY A 28 -5.69 -6.23 32.91
C GLY A 28 -6.34 -5.37 31.83
N LEU A 29 -6.61 -4.13 32.18
CA LEU A 29 -7.13 -3.11 31.29
C LEU A 29 -6.06 -2.05 31.07
N ILE A 30 -6.02 -1.47 29.89
CA ILE A 30 -5.15 -0.33 29.55
C ILE A 30 -6.01 0.80 29.00
N ILE A 31 -5.89 1.98 29.60
CA ILE A 31 -6.50 3.21 29.08
C ILE A 31 -5.46 3.88 28.18
N ASN A 32 -5.75 3.98 26.89
CA ASN A 32 -4.82 4.52 25.91
C ASN A 32 -5.19 5.93 25.45
N LYS A 33 -4.19 6.69 25.02
CA LYS A 33 -4.29 8.06 24.49
C LYS A 33 -4.85 9.07 25.50
N PHE A 34 -4.50 8.91 26.76
CA PHE A 34 -4.96 9.82 27.80
C PHE A 34 -4.36 11.22 27.63
N ARG A 35 -5.21 12.25 27.72
CA ARG A 35 -4.80 13.65 27.65
C ARG A 35 -5.16 14.36 28.95
N GLY A 36 -4.22 15.09 29.51
CA GLY A 36 -4.42 15.89 30.72
C GLY A 36 -3.78 15.29 31.97
N ASP A 37 -4.25 15.74 33.13
CA ASP A 37 -3.72 15.32 34.42
C ASP A 37 -4.28 13.96 34.85
N LYS A 38 -3.40 12.99 35.04
CA LYS A 38 -3.75 11.62 35.42
C LYS A 38 -4.46 11.56 36.77
N THR A 39 -4.17 12.49 37.70
CA THR A 39 -4.80 12.48 39.03
C THR A 39 -6.31 12.68 38.99
N ILE A 40 -6.82 13.36 37.95
CA ILE A 40 -8.26 13.52 37.72
C ILE A 40 -8.91 12.19 37.33
N LEU A 41 -8.12 11.30 36.67
CA LEU A 41 -8.61 10.00 36.21
C LEU A 41 -8.60 8.95 37.34
N ASP A 42 -7.77 9.08 38.35
CA ASP A 42 -7.54 8.06 39.40
C ASP A 42 -8.82 7.58 40.05
N PRO A 43 -9.79 8.43 40.49
CA PRO A 43 -11.05 7.96 41.02
C PRO A 43 -11.89 7.13 40.06
N GLY A 44 -11.79 7.45 38.76
CA GLY A 44 -12.44 6.70 37.67
C GLY A 44 -11.81 5.32 37.48
N VAL A 45 -10.49 5.24 37.61
CA VAL A 45 -9.74 3.98 37.56
C VAL A 45 -10.13 3.07 38.72
N GLU A 46 -10.19 3.59 39.94
CA GLU A 46 -10.62 2.83 41.11
C GLU A 46 -12.06 2.28 40.94
N MET A 47 -12.98 3.11 40.48
CA MET A 47 -14.36 2.69 40.16
C MET A 47 -14.38 1.59 39.07
N LEU A 48 -13.55 1.70 38.06
CA LEU A 48 -13.47 0.74 36.95
C LEU A 48 -12.99 -0.63 37.46
N GLU A 49 -11.94 -0.64 38.30
CA GLU A 49 -11.41 -1.86 38.90
C GLU A 49 -12.43 -2.52 39.85
N GLU A 50 -13.10 -1.71 40.70
CA GLU A 50 -14.09 -2.19 41.65
C GLU A 50 -15.28 -2.86 40.92
N ARG A 51 -15.82 -2.19 39.89
CA ARG A 51 -16.99 -2.68 39.13
C ARG A 51 -16.65 -3.79 38.15
N GLY A 52 -15.49 -3.70 37.51
CA GLY A 52 -15.08 -4.65 36.47
C GLY A 52 -14.45 -5.93 37.04
N GLY A 53 -13.93 -5.87 38.27
CA GLY A 53 -13.19 -6.98 38.89
C GLY A 53 -11.83 -7.26 38.18
N VAL A 54 -11.33 -6.34 37.39
CA VAL A 54 -10.08 -6.46 36.61
C VAL A 54 -9.24 -5.21 36.83
N LYS A 55 -7.95 -5.40 37.13
CA LYS A 55 -7.01 -4.30 37.36
C LYS A 55 -6.74 -3.47 36.12
N VAL A 56 -6.57 -2.15 36.27
CA VAL A 56 -6.05 -1.26 35.24
C VAL A 56 -4.53 -1.33 35.29
N ALA A 57 -3.95 -2.04 34.36
CA ALA A 57 -2.50 -2.26 34.23
C ALA A 57 -1.73 -0.98 33.91
N GLY A 58 -2.40 0.01 33.28
CA GLY A 58 -1.76 1.28 32.98
C GLY A 58 -2.67 2.29 32.29
N VAL A 59 -2.24 3.54 32.38
CA VAL A 59 -2.79 4.66 31.62
C VAL A 59 -1.67 5.21 30.75
N VAL A 60 -1.82 5.07 29.44
CA VAL A 60 -0.82 5.50 28.46
C VAL A 60 -1.18 6.93 28.03
N PRO A 61 -0.30 7.91 28.26
CA PRO A 61 -0.54 9.27 27.81
C PRO A 61 -0.57 9.34 26.28
N TYR A 62 -1.27 10.34 25.76
CA TYR A 62 -1.20 10.65 24.34
C TYR A 62 0.22 11.09 23.99
N MET A 63 0.79 10.44 23.02
CA MET A 63 2.11 10.75 22.48
C MET A 63 2.02 10.80 20.97
N HIS A 64 2.69 11.79 20.36
CA HIS A 64 2.96 11.76 18.94
C HIS A 64 4.06 10.73 18.67
N LEU A 65 3.67 9.60 18.14
CA LEU A 65 4.60 8.56 17.70
C LEU A 65 4.47 8.44 16.18
N SER A 66 5.58 8.59 15.48
CA SER A 66 5.67 8.26 14.05
C SER A 66 5.83 6.74 13.93
N ILE A 67 4.74 6.03 14.13
CA ILE A 67 4.66 4.57 13.90
C ILE A 67 4.03 4.39 12.51
N GLU A 68 4.62 3.53 11.71
CA GLU A 68 4.06 3.17 10.41
C GLU A 68 2.69 2.53 10.58
N ASP A 69 1.73 2.97 9.75
CA ASP A 69 0.40 2.40 9.75
C ASP A 69 0.43 0.98 9.14
N GLU A 70 -0.15 0.02 9.84
CA GLU A 70 -0.26 -1.36 9.38
C GLU A 70 -1.42 -1.55 8.39
N ASP A 71 -2.41 -0.66 8.43
CA ASP A 71 -3.67 -0.81 7.68
C ASP A 71 -3.75 0.16 6.51
N SER A 72 -4.10 -0.37 5.33
CA SER A 72 -4.37 0.41 4.11
C SER A 72 -5.59 1.35 4.21
N LEU A 73 -6.32 1.31 5.33
CA LEU A 73 -7.42 2.23 5.66
C LEU A 73 -6.96 3.46 6.46
N SER A 74 -5.66 3.72 6.52
CA SER A 74 -5.12 4.84 7.28
C SER A 74 -5.57 6.19 6.72
N GLY A 75 -5.75 7.17 7.61
CA GLY A 75 -6.10 8.54 7.23
C GLY A 75 -5.02 9.25 6.39
N GLN A 76 -3.81 8.69 6.28
CA GLN A 76 -2.73 9.20 5.43
C GLN A 76 -3.08 9.13 3.94
N LEU A 77 -3.89 8.13 3.54
CA LEU A 77 -4.33 7.98 2.15
C LEU A 77 -5.29 9.09 1.68
N ASP A 78 -5.79 9.90 2.59
CA ASP A 78 -6.72 11.00 2.30
C ASP A 78 -6.04 12.39 2.36
N ASN A 79 -4.70 12.44 2.44
CA ASN A 79 -3.96 13.70 2.39
C ASN A 79 -3.90 14.23 0.95
N HIS A 80 -4.37 15.47 0.77
CA HIS A 80 -4.38 16.18 -0.52
C HIS A 80 -3.61 17.51 -0.47
N ASP A 81 -2.92 17.80 0.63
CA ASP A 81 -2.12 19.01 0.76
C ASP A 81 -0.90 18.93 -0.17
N VAL A 82 -0.64 20.05 -0.87
CA VAL A 82 0.48 20.16 -1.82
C VAL A 82 1.60 20.95 -1.16
N GLY A 83 2.76 20.33 -1.01
CA GLY A 83 3.98 20.96 -0.54
C GLY A 83 4.75 21.68 -1.65
N VAL A 84 5.98 22.12 -1.34
CA VAL A 84 6.90 22.70 -2.34
C VAL A 84 7.31 21.64 -3.36
N ILE A 85 7.48 20.37 -2.91
CA ILE A 85 7.68 19.21 -3.75
C ILE A 85 6.46 18.30 -3.57
N ASP A 86 5.79 18.01 -4.68
CA ASP A 86 4.55 17.24 -4.71
C ASP A 86 4.79 15.84 -5.29
N LEU A 87 4.69 14.83 -4.45
CA LEU A 87 4.84 13.44 -4.82
C LEU A 87 3.45 12.78 -4.94
N ALA A 88 3.08 12.33 -6.14
CA ALA A 88 1.83 11.63 -6.38
C ALA A 88 2.06 10.11 -6.38
N VAL A 89 1.41 9.40 -5.49
CA VAL A 89 1.40 7.93 -5.42
C VAL A 89 0.07 7.44 -5.98
N ILE A 90 0.11 6.60 -7.02
CA ILE A 90 -1.12 6.04 -7.58
C ILE A 90 -1.74 5.07 -6.57
N ARG A 91 -2.93 5.41 -6.08
CA ARG A 91 -3.68 4.59 -5.12
C ARG A 91 -4.42 3.49 -5.88
N PHE A 92 -3.73 2.38 -6.12
CA PHE A 92 -4.36 1.21 -6.70
C PHE A 92 -5.46 0.64 -5.79
N PRO A 93 -6.52 0.03 -6.33
CA PRO A 93 -7.51 -0.69 -5.54
C PRO A 93 -6.90 -1.79 -4.66
N ARG A 94 -5.77 -2.36 -5.11
CA ARG A 94 -5.03 -3.40 -4.39
C ARG A 94 -3.59 -2.99 -4.11
N ILE A 95 -3.41 -1.73 -3.73
CA ILE A 95 -2.10 -1.21 -3.32
C ILE A 95 -1.48 -2.09 -2.25
N SER A 96 -0.18 -2.34 -2.35
CA SER A 96 0.61 -2.99 -1.31
C SER A 96 1.76 -2.10 -0.88
N ASN A 97 2.19 -2.27 0.39
CA ASN A 97 3.33 -1.55 0.96
C ASN A 97 3.23 -0.02 0.82
N PHE A 98 2.04 0.52 1.05
CA PHE A 98 1.82 1.98 0.97
C PHE A 98 2.67 2.75 1.99
N THR A 99 3.09 2.11 3.09
CA THR A 99 3.98 2.68 4.11
C THR A 99 5.39 2.98 3.62
N ASP A 100 5.80 2.45 2.44
CA ASP A 100 7.11 2.74 1.83
C ASP A 100 7.30 4.24 1.57
N PHE A 101 6.21 5.00 1.43
CA PHE A 101 6.22 6.43 1.13
C PHE A 101 6.24 7.32 2.37
N ASN A 102 6.04 6.77 3.57
CA ASN A 102 6.03 7.54 4.84
C ASN A 102 7.37 8.22 5.11
N VAL A 103 8.46 7.74 4.53
CA VAL A 103 9.79 8.35 4.64
C VAL A 103 9.79 9.77 4.06
N PHE A 104 9.04 10.02 2.99
CA PHE A 104 8.96 11.32 2.34
C PHE A 104 8.10 12.31 3.12
N GLU A 105 7.08 11.85 3.84
CA GLU A 105 6.22 12.70 4.69
C GLU A 105 6.98 13.34 5.86
N ARG A 106 8.14 12.79 6.22
CA ARG A 106 9.01 13.34 7.27
C ARG A 106 9.89 14.49 6.78
N LEU A 107 9.92 14.75 5.48
CA LEU A 107 10.73 15.79 4.88
C LEU A 107 9.93 17.10 4.83
N GLU A 108 10.52 18.16 5.37
CA GLU A 108 9.91 19.48 5.34
C GLU A 108 9.74 19.98 3.90
N GLY A 109 8.54 20.44 3.56
CA GLY A 109 8.21 20.95 2.22
C GLY A 109 7.89 19.88 1.19
N VAL A 110 7.94 18.59 1.55
CA VAL A 110 7.54 17.49 0.69
C VAL A 110 6.14 17.03 1.07
N SER A 111 5.26 16.92 0.08
CA SER A 111 3.93 16.32 0.24
C SER A 111 3.85 14.98 -0.49
N VAL A 112 3.18 14.03 0.12
CA VAL A 112 2.83 12.75 -0.49
C VAL A 112 1.32 12.68 -0.61
N ARG A 113 0.81 12.58 -1.85
CA ARG A 113 -0.62 12.48 -2.13
C ARG A 113 -0.94 11.14 -2.79
N TYR A 114 -1.93 10.44 -2.25
CA TYR A 114 -2.44 9.23 -2.85
C TYR A 114 -3.59 9.58 -3.79
N VAL A 115 -3.44 9.27 -5.08
CA VAL A 115 -4.34 9.71 -6.13
C VAL A 115 -4.99 8.53 -6.85
N SER A 116 -6.30 8.61 -7.05
CA SER A 116 -7.12 7.56 -7.67
C SER A 116 -7.83 8.03 -8.95
N SER A 117 -7.72 9.30 -9.29
CA SER A 117 -8.33 9.91 -10.48
C SER A 117 -7.36 10.84 -11.19
N VAL A 118 -7.63 11.10 -12.47
CA VAL A 118 -6.87 12.06 -13.28
C VAL A 118 -6.95 13.48 -12.69
N GLN A 119 -8.08 13.82 -12.08
CA GLN A 119 -8.26 15.15 -11.45
C GLN A 119 -7.37 15.30 -10.22
N GLU A 120 -7.30 14.28 -9.38
CA GLU A 120 -6.42 14.27 -8.20
C GLU A 120 -4.95 14.26 -8.59
N LEU A 121 -4.58 13.61 -9.71
CA LEU A 121 -3.18 13.53 -10.15
C LEU A 121 -2.59 14.93 -10.37
N GLY A 122 -3.30 15.82 -11.06
CA GLY A 122 -2.87 17.19 -11.27
C GLY A 122 -1.52 17.29 -12.00
N GLN A 123 -0.60 18.07 -11.44
CA GLN A 123 0.74 18.35 -11.97
C GLN A 123 1.79 18.11 -10.86
N PRO A 124 2.08 16.85 -10.50
CA PRO A 124 3.08 16.55 -9.48
C PRO A 124 4.51 16.73 -10.01
N ASP A 125 5.46 16.82 -9.09
CA ASP A 125 6.89 16.82 -9.44
C ASP A 125 7.42 15.41 -9.73
N MET A 126 6.76 14.38 -9.18
CA MET A 126 7.12 12.98 -9.38
C MET A 126 5.91 12.07 -9.17
N ILE A 127 5.87 10.96 -9.91
CA ILE A 127 4.83 9.95 -9.78
C ILE A 127 5.43 8.61 -9.33
N PHE A 128 4.77 8.00 -8.34
CA PHE A 128 5.05 6.62 -7.92
C PHE A 128 3.92 5.69 -8.34
N LEU A 129 4.31 4.58 -8.96
CA LEU A 129 3.48 3.41 -9.15
C LEU A 129 3.89 2.38 -8.09
N PRO A 130 3.12 2.23 -7.00
CA PRO A 130 3.49 1.36 -5.89
C PRO A 130 3.36 -0.12 -6.24
N GLY A 131 3.65 -0.98 -5.28
CA GLY A 131 3.34 -2.40 -5.36
C GLY A 131 1.84 -2.65 -5.43
N SER A 132 1.47 -3.76 -6.02
CA SER A 132 0.09 -4.22 -6.15
C SER A 132 -0.03 -5.70 -5.77
N LYS A 133 -1.16 -6.06 -5.16
CA LYS A 133 -1.53 -7.47 -4.92
C LYS A 133 -2.16 -8.13 -6.16
N ASN A 134 -2.50 -7.34 -7.18
CA ASN A 134 -2.98 -7.79 -8.48
C ASN A 134 -2.58 -6.78 -9.56
N THR A 135 -1.39 -6.98 -10.09
CA THR A 135 -0.74 -6.08 -11.04
C THR A 135 -1.54 -5.88 -12.32
N MET A 136 -2.04 -6.99 -12.90
CA MET A 136 -2.80 -6.93 -14.13
C MET A 136 -4.17 -6.26 -13.92
N GLY A 137 -4.85 -6.56 -12.81
CA GLY A 137 -6.11 -5.94 -12.45
C GLY A 137 -6.00 -4.44 -12.22
N ASP A 138 -4.98 -4.00 -11.49
CA ASP A 138 -4.77 -2.59 -11.19
C ASP A 138 -4.30 -1.80 -12.42
N LEU A 139 -3.53 -2.40 -13.34
CA LEU A 139 -3.21 -1.76 -14.62
C LEU A 139 -4.47 -1.58 -15.50
N ARG A 140 -5.35 -2.58 -15.56
CA ARG A 140 -6.64 -2.44 -16.26
C ARG A 140 -7.50 -1.33 -15.65
N TRP A 141 -7.52 -1.24 -14.32
CA TRP A 141 -8.23 -0.17 -13.61
C TRP A 141 -7.65 1.21 -13.95
N MET A 142 -6.32 1.39 -13.95
CA MET A 142 -5.68 2.65 -14.38
C MET A 142 -6.07 3.03 -15.81
N ARG A 143 -6.16 2.05 -16.70
CA ARG A 143 -6.52 2.24 -18.10
C ARG A 143 -7.97 2.69 -18.25
N GLN A 144 -8.88 2.06 -17.48
CA GLN A 144 -10.31 2.36 -17.52
C GLN A 144 -10.64 3.76 -16.99
N ASN A 145 -9.94 4.25 -15.98
CA ASN A 145 -10.17 5.57 -15.40
C ASN A 145 -9.29 6.69 -16.01
N GLY A 146 -8.48 6.37 -17.02
CA GLY A 146 -7.65 7.33 -17.74
C GLY A 146 -6.32 7.68 -17.09
N LEU A 147 -6.03 7.16 -15.89
CA LEU A 147 -4.76 7.44 -15.18
C LEU A 147 -3.54 6.96 -15.97
N GLU A 148 -3.61 5.81 -16.64
CA GLU A 148 -2.50 5.33 -17.49
C GLU A 148 -2.11 6.36 -18.53
N ALA A 149 -3.07 6.92 -19.26
CA ALA A 149 -2.80 7.91 -20.29
C ALA A 149 -2.23 9.21 -19.71
N ALA A 150 -2.75 9.65 -18.55
CA ALA A 150 -2.27 10.83 -17.86
C ALA A 150 -0.82 10.66 -17.37
N VAL A 151 -0.51 9.53 -16.73
CA VAL A 151 0.86 9.20 -16.28
C VAL A 151 1.82 9.12 -17.47
N LYS A 152 1.44 8.46 -18.56
CA LYS A 152 2.28 8.38 -19.78
C LYS A 152 2.58 9.77 -20.37
N LYS A 153 1.59 10.66 -20.36
CA LYS A 153 1.78 12.05 -20.82
C LYS A 153 2.76 12.81 -19.91
N LEU A 154 2.63 12.67 -18.60
CA LEU A 154 3.51 13.35 -17.63
C LEU A 154 4.92 12.76 -17.61
N ALA A 155 5.09 11.46 -17.87
CA ALA A 155 6.39 10.77 -17.91
C ALA A 155 7.39 11.36 -18.93
N ALA A 156 6.90 12.14 -19.91
CA ALA A 156 7.76 12.87 -20.83
C ALA A 156 8.50 14.06 -20.18
N HIS A 157 8.04 14.51 -18.99
CA HIS A 157 8.50 15.76 -18.35
C HIS A 157 8.92 15.58 -16.89
N ILE A 158 8.36 14.60 -16.19
CA ILE A 158 8.63 14.35 -14.78
C ILE A 158 9.02 12.89 -14.54
N PRO A 159 9.78 12.60 -13.48
CA PRO A 159 10.13 11.23 -13.13
C PRO A 159 8.90 10.40 -12.78
N VAL A 160 8.91 9.14 -13.26
CA VAL A 160 7.94 8.12 -12.88
C VAL A 160 8.69 6.93 -12.29
N TRP A 161 8.35 6.54 -11.09
CA TRP A 161 8.96 5.44 -10.38
C TRP A 161 8.00 4.28 -10.18
N GLY A 162 8.38 3.08 -10.60
CA GLY A 162 7.63 1.85 -10.38
C GLY A 162 8.30 0.96 -9.35
N ILE A 163 7.52 0.46 -8.38
CA ILE A 163 7.97 -0.45 -7.33
C ILE A 163 7.23 -1.77 -7.47
N CYS A 164 7.94 -2.91 -7.56
CA CYS A 164 7.37 -4.25 -7.65
C CYS A 164 6.31 -4.33 -8.79
N GLY A 165 5.02 -4.45 -8.46
CA GLY A 165 3.92 -4.44 -9.43
C GLY A 165 3.91 -3.18 -10.30
N GLY A 166 4.15 -2.01 -9.71
CA GLY A 166 4.25 -0.76 -10.44
C GLY A 166 5.39 -0.75 -11.46
N TYR A 167 6.55 -1.32 -11.12
CA TYR A 167 7.65 -1.49 -12.06
C TYR A 167 7.26 -2.41 -13.23
N GLN A 168 6.57 -3.52 -12.94
CA GLN A 168 6.08 -4.45 -13.96
C GLN A 168 5.09 -3.78 -14.93
N MET A 169 4.23 -2.88 -14.41
CA MET A 169 3.27 -2.11 -15.22
C MET A 169 3.96 -1.17 -16.21
N LEU A 170 5.15 -0.63 -15.89
CA LEU A 170 5.91 0.26 -16.78
C LEU A 170 6.40 -0.43 -18.04
N GLY A 171 6.55 -1.77 -18.03
CA GLY A 171 7.06 -2.59 -19.12
C GLY A 171 6.15 -2.64 -20.36
N ARG A 172 6.54 -3.46 -21.34
CA ARG A 172 5.78 -3.70 -22.58
C ARG A 172 4.64 -4.67 -22.37
N THR A 173 4.93 -5.79 -21.69
CA THR A 173 3.95 -6.86 -21.47
C THR A 173 4.04 -7.47 -20.07
N ILE A 174 2.89 -7.91 -19.58
CA ILE A 174 2.76 -8.72 -18.37
C ILE A 174 2.01 -9.99 -18.76
N SER A 175 2.64 -11.16 -18.55
CA SER A 175 2.07 -12.48 -18.82
C SER A 175 1.80 -13.23 -17.54
N ASP A 176 0.65 -13.88 -17.46
CA ASP A 176 0.28 -14.76 -16.32
C ASP A 176 -0.13 -16.15 -16.85
N PRO A 177 0.82 -16.96 -17.36
CA PRO A 177 0.51 -18.26 -17.92
C PRO A 177 0.05 -19.29 -16.85
N HIS A 178 0.27 -19.01 -15.57
CA HIS A 178 -0.04 -19.89 -14.48
C HIS A 178 -1.27 -19.47 -13.67
N GLY A 179 -1.89 -18.34 -13.99
CA GLY A 179 -3.03 -17.80 -13.27
C GLY A 179 -2.70 -17.40 -11.82
N VAL A 180 -1.52 -16.83 -11.61
CA VAL A 180 -1.01 -16.43 -10.30
C VAL A 180 -1.85 -15.30 -9.71
N GLU A 181 -2.26 -14.35 -10.55
CA GLU A 181 -3.19 -13.28 -10.21
C GLU A 181 -4.61 -13.68 -10.63
N ASN A 182 -5.27 -14.54 -9.82
CA ASN A 182 -6.64 -14.97 -10.07
C ASN A 182 -7.62 -13.79 -10.10
N GLU A 183 -8.48 -13.72 -11.11
CA GLU A 183 -9.54 -12.70 -11.24
C GLU A 183 -10.60 -12.79 -10.13
N ASN A 184 -10.70 -13.91 -9.39
CA ASN A 184 -11.60 -14.06 -8.24
C ASN A 184 -11.22 -13.16 -7.04
N SER A 185 -10.06 -12.53 -7.04
CA SER A 185 -9.74 -11.45 -6.10
C SER A 185 -10.39 -10.10 -6.46
N LEU A 186 -11.23 -10.05 -7.50
CA LEU A 186 -12.02 -8.86 -7.89
C LEU A 186 -13.11 -8.48 -6.88
N CYS A 187 -13.44 -9.34 -5.91
CA CYS A 187 -14.58 -9.19 -5.02
C CYS A 187 -14.29 -8.92 -3.55
N GLU A 188 -13.11 -8.41 -3.18
CA GLU A 188 -12.97 -7.71 -1.90
C GLU A 188 -12.81 -6.21 -2.17
N PRO A 189 -13.91 -5.45 -2.24
CA PRO A 189 -13.81 -4.00 -2.39
C PRO A 189 -13.41 -3.37 -1.07
N LEU A 190 -12.38 -2.56 -1.11
CA LEU A 190 -12.06 -1.57 -0.06
C LEU A 190 -13.21 -0.55 0.14
N TYR A 191 -14.26 -0.60 -0.69
CA TYR A 191 -15.48 0.21 -0.60
C TYR A 191 -16.72 -0.66 -0.82
N PRO A 192 -17.54 -0.91 0.23
CA PRO A 192 -18.75 -1.74 0.11
C PRO A 192 -19.90 -1.13 -0.73
N ALA A 193 -19.78 0.11 -1.18
CA ALA A 193 -20.89 0.82 -1.81
C ALA A 193 -21.15 0.51 -3.30
N HIS A 194 -20.36 -0.32 -3.96
CA HIS A 194 -20.46 -0.57 -5.41
C HIS A 194 -20.72 -2.03 -5.81
N CYS A 195 -20.96 -2.93 -4.86
CA CYS A 195 -21.15 -4.36 -5.14
C CYS A 195 -22.60 -4.88 -5.16
N GLU A 196 -23.61 -4.03 -5.10
CA GLU A 196 -25.02 -4.49 -5.08
C GLU A 196 -25.62 -4.84 -6.46
N ALA A 197 -24.86 -4.82 -7.56
CA ALA A 197 -25.46 -4.91 -8.89
C ALA A 197 -25.14 -6.16 -9.72
N ILE A 198 -24.47 -7.20 -9.19
CA ILE A 198 -24.20 -8.40 -10.00
C ILE A 198 -24.58 -9.67 -9.23
N SER A 199 -25.88 -9.93 -9.15
CA SER A 199 -26.46 -11.23 -8.81
C SER A 199 -27.00 -11.92 -10.08
N HIS A 200 -26.11 -12.29 -10.99
CA HIS A 200 -26.44 -13.23 -12.06
C HIS A 200 -25.34 -14.28 -12.13
N GLU A 201 -25.74 -15.55 -12.26
CA GLU A 201 -24.83 -16.66 -12.51
C GLU A 201 -23.88 -16.29 -13.66
N PRO A 202 -22.56 -16.52 -13.53
CA PRO A 202 -21.60 -16.13 -14.56
C PRO A 202 -21.92 -16.91 -15.84
N ASP A 203 -22.23 -16.17 -16.89
CA ASP A 203 -22.42 -16.68 -18.24
C ASP A 203 -21.21 -17.53 -18.62
N THR A 204 -21.40 -18.78 -19.00
CA THR A 204 -20.32 -19.74 -19.33
C THR A 204 -19.37 -19.17 -20.38
N ILE A 205 -19.88 -18.30 -21.26
CA ILE A 205 -19.13 -17.57 -22.28
C ILE A 205 -18.20 -16.50 -21.65
N ALA A 206 -18.64 -15.86 -20.55
CA ALA A 206 -17.80 -14.91 -19.82
C ALA A 206 -16.65 -15.61 -19.11
N VAL A 207 -16.89 -16.78 -18.50
CA VAL A 207 -15.85 -17.60 -17.84
C VAL A 207 -14.82 -18.14 -18.86
N GLU A 208 -15.27 -18.53 -20.06
CA GLU A 208 -14.32 -18.94 -21.12
C GLU A 208 -13.55 -17.77 -21.75
N ARG A 209 -14.15 -16.58 -21.86
CA ARG A 209 -13.41 -15.36 -22.24
C ARG A 209 -12.37 -14.98 -21.18
N ILE A 210 -12.74 -15.03 -19.92
CA ILE A 210 -11.85 -14.76 -18.78
C ILE A 210 -10.65 -15.73 -18.78
N LYS A 211 -10.89 -17.04 -18.99
CA LYS A 211 -9.82 -18.02 -19.13
C LYS A 211 -8.94 -17.80 -20.37
N ARG A 212 -9.50 -17.28 -21.43
CA ARG A 212 -8.76 -16.94 -22.65
C ARG A 212 -7.96 -15.64 -22.52
N ASP A 213 -8.53 -14.62 -21.89
CA ASP A 213 -7.87 -13.32 -21.65
C ASP A 213 -6.77 -13.41 -20.60
N GLY A 214 -6.88 -14.32 -19.61
CA GLY A 214 -5.81 -14.61 -18.65
C GLY A 214 -4.57 -15.29 -19.26
N ALA A 215 -4.73 -15.96 -20.41
CA ALA A 215 -3.63 -16.60 -21.12
C ALA A 215 -2.87 -15.65 -22.08
N LEU A 216 -3.48 -14.50 -22.48
CA LEU A 216 -2.85 -13.52 -23.35
C LEU A 216 -2.07 -12.49 -22.52
N PRO A 217 -0.84 -12.12 -22.97
CA PRO A 217 -0.09 -11.07 -22.32
C PRO A 217 -0.89 -9.76 -22.28
N LEU A 218 -0.94 -9.14 -21.11
CA LEU A 218 -1.47 -7.79 -20.96
C LEU A 218 -0.41 -6.80 -21.44
N ARG A 219 -0.79 -5.91 -22.33
CA ARG A 219 0.07 -4.79 -22.73
C ARG A 219 0.30 -3.87 -21.52
N GLY A 220 1.56 -3.58 -21.24
CA GLY A 220 1.96 -2.64 -20.20
C GLY A 220 1.89 -1.19 -20.65
N MET A 221 2.52 -0.30 -19.90
CA MET A 221 2.57 1.14 -20.18
C MET A 221 3.61 1.51 -21.25
N GLU A 222 4.54 0.63 -21.57
CA GLU A 222 5.60 0.83 -22.57
C GLU A 222 6.50 2.05 -22.28
N LEU A 223 6.73 2.33 -21.01
CA LEU A 223 7.66 3.38 -20.58
C LEU A 223 9.08 2.85 -20.40
N ILE A 224 9.23 1.53 -20.21
CA ILE A 224 10.50 0.81 -20.17
C ILE A 224 10.42 -0.44 -21.05
N ASP A 225 11.56 -0.88 -21.60
CA ASP A 225 11.63 -1.99 -22.56
C ASP A 225 11.80 -3.34 -21.85
N THR A 226 10.82 -3.72 -21.03
CA THR A 226 10.82 -4.95 -20.26
C THR A 226 9.57 -5.76 -20.50
N ASP A 227 9.70 -7.09 -20.39
CA ASP A 227 8.59 -8.03 -20.39
C ASP A 227 8.59 -8.82 -19.09
N THR A 228 7.44 -8.92 -18.43
CA THR A 228 7.29 -9.63 -17.16
C THR A 228 6.42 -10.86 -17.32
N THR A 229 6.86 -11.98 -16.74
CA THR A 229 6.07 -13.20 -16.59
C THR A 229 5.85 -13.48 -15.12
N LEU A 230 4.58 -13.56 -14.71
CA LEU A 230 4.24 -13.92 -13.33
C LEU A 230 4.50 -15.41 -13.09
N MET A 231 5.17 -15.72 -11.99
CA MET A 231 5.60 -17.07 -11.63
C MET A 231 4.88 -17.54 -10.36
N PRO A 232 4.56 -18.84 -10.24
CA PRO A 232 3.89 -19.37 -9.05
C PRO A 232 4.74 -19.26 -7.78
N GLU A 233 6.06 -19.32 -7.94
CA GLU A 233 7.00 -19.23 -6.84
C GLU A 233 7.35 -17.79 -6.52
N LYS A 234 7.20 -17.42 -5.25
CA LYS A 234 7.59 -16.11 -4.74
C LYS A 234 9.09 -16.05 -4.49
N MET A 235 9.78 -15.16 -5.18
CA MET A 235 11.17 -14.83 -4.90
C MET A 235 11.24 -14.13 -3.53
N ARG A 236 12.13 -14.59 -2.67
CA ARG A 236 12.48 -13.97 -1.39
C ARG A 236 13.97 -14.07 -1.18
N THR A 237 14.68 -12.99 -1.40
CA THR A 237 16.13 -12.97 -1.27
C THR A 237 16.55 -11.72 -0.51
N GLN A 238 17.48 -11.87 0.43
CA GLN A 238 18.16 -10.70 0.99
C GLN A 238 19.21 -10.29 -0.03
N THR A 239 19.16 -9.04 -0.46
CA THR A 239 20.03 -8.53 -1.50
C THR A 239 20.83 -7.33 -1.00
N ARG A 240 22.00 -7.16 -1.57
CA ARG A 240 22.87 -5.98 -1.40
C ARG A 240 23.27 -5.50 -2.76
N GLY A 241 23.44 -4.21 -2.89
CA GLY A 241 23.86 -3.65 -4.16
C GLY A 241 24.31 -2.22 -4.02
N LYS A 242 24.61 -1.64 -5.17
CA LYS A 242 25.08 -0.27 -5.30
C LYS A 242 24.37 0.41 -6.44
N PHE A 243 23.99 1.66 -6.24
CA PHE A 243 23.49 2.48 -7.33
C PHE A 243 24.62 2.85 -8.27
N GLU A 244 24.46 2.55 -9.55
CA GLU A 244 25.45 2.85 -10.58
C GLU A 244 24.84 3.65 -11.72
N ASN A 245 25.64 4.53 -12.31
CA ASN A 245 25.28 5.29 -13.51
C ASN A 245 23.98 6.11 -13.38
N VAL A 246 23.59 6.50 -12.17
CA VAL A 246 22.42 7.37 -11.97
C VAL A 246 22.74 8.77 -12.48
N THR A 247 21.90 9.30 -13.36
CA THR A 247 22.10 10.61 -13.98
C THR A 247 20.93 11.56 -13.68
N GLY A 248 21.07 12.83 -14.09
CA GLY A 248 20.03 13.83 -13.91
C GLY A 248 19.85 14.25 -12.46
N ILE A 249 18.61 14.53 -12.06
CA ILE A 249 18.28 15.01 -10.71
C ILE A 249 18.61 14.00 -9.60
N PHE A 250 18.73 12.71 -9.93
CA PHE A 250 19.04 11.64 -9.00
C PHE A 250 20.53 11.24 -9.00
N SER A 251 21.40 12.00 -9.66
CA SER A 251 22.83 11.67 -9.78
C SER A 251 23.56 11.47 -8.44
N THR A 252 23.07 12.11 -7.37
CA THR A 252 23.61 11.93 -6.01
C THR A 252 23.41 10.53 -5.44
N LEU A 253 22.52 9.72 -6.00
CA LEU A 253 22.34 8.33 -5.61
C LEU A 253 23.48 7.45 -6.14
N SER A 254 24.18 7.88 -7.20
CA SER A 254 25.25 7.09 -7.81
C SER A 254 26.38 6.85 -6.79
N GLY A 255 26.71 5.59 -6.61
CA GLY A 255 27.73 5.17 -5.66
C GLY A 255 27.21 4.80 -4.27
N LEU A 256 25.94 5.08 -3.94
CA LEU A 256 25.37 4.66 -2.65
C LEU A 256 25.15 3.15 -2.62
N GLU A 257 25.53 2.54 -1.52
CA GLU A 257 25.27 1.14 -1.23
C GLU A 257 23.89 0.98 -0.57
N PHE A 258 23.23 -0.12 -0.83
CA PHE A 258 21.97 -0.48 -0.18
C PHE A 258 21.94 -1.95 0.21
N SER A 259 21.10 -2.28 1.18
CA SER A 259 20.73 -3.65 1.50
C SER A 259 19.21 -3.71 1.73
N GLY A 260 18.61 -4.82 1.35
CA GLY A 260 17.17 -4.99 1.49
C GLY A 260 16.72 -6.40 1.15
N TYR A 261 15.41 -6.55 0.98
CA TYR A 261 14.81 -7.80 0.56
C TYR A 261 14.21 -7.63 -0.83
N GLU A 262 14.53 -8.55 -1.72
CA GLU A 262 13.88 -8.70 -3.00
C GLU A 262 12.69 -9.65 -2.83
N ILE A 263 11.47 -9.14 -3.02
CA ILE A 263 10.23 -9.90 -2.79
C ILE A 263 9.27 -9.63 -3.94
N HIS A 264 9.13 -10.58 -4.86
CA HIS A 264 8.19 -10.47 -5.99
C HIS A 264 7.80 -11.84 -6.55
N MET A 265 6.78 -11.89 -7.40
CA MET A 265 6.31 -13.10 -8.08
C MET A 265 6.58 -13.08 -9.59
N GLY A 266 7.05 -11.98 -10.15
CA GLY A 266 7.31 -11.83 -11.57
C GLY A 266 8.79 -12.02 -11.91
N LYS A 267 9.06 -12.66 -13.05
CA LYS A 267 10.37 -12.65 -13.69
C LYS A 267 10.34 -11.62 -14.81
N THR A 268 11.11 -10.56 -14.64
CA THR A 268 11.23 -9.49 -15.66
C THR A 268 12.49 -9.71 -16.47
N THR A 269 12.34 -9.61 -17.79
CA THR A 269 13.44 -9.68 -18.75
C THR A 269 13.54 -8.36 -19.50
N VAL A 270 14.75 -7.86 -19.67
CA VAL A 270 15.03 -6.67 -20.47
C VAL A 270 15.14 -7.10 -21.93
N SER A 271 14.36 -6.49 -22.79
CA SER A 271 14.55 -6.65 -24.24
C SER A 271 15.79 -5.86 -24.65
N THR A 272 16.53 -6.35 -25.63
CA THR A 272 17.81 -5.82 -26.08
C THR A 272 17.70 -4.45 -26.77
N GLY A 273 17.14 -3.45 -26.10
CA GLY A 273 17.06 -2.06 -26.54
C GLY A 273 18.23 -1.23 -26.00
N GLU A 274 18.85 -0.42 -26.83
CA GLU A 274 20.06 0.39 -26.54
C GLU A 274 19.82 1.54 -25.52
N HIS A 275 18.64 1.66 -24.90
CA HIS A 275 18.25 2.85 -24.14
C HIS A 275 17.96 2.58 -22.65
N GLN A 276 18.31 1.41 -22.14
CA GLN A 276 18.09 1.09 -20.73
C GLN A 276 19.40 0.96 -19.96
N THR A 277 19.52 1.72 -18.90
CA THR A 277 20.65 1.62 -17.98
C THR A 277 20.17 1.05 -16.67
N PRO A 278 20.73 -0.08 -16.19
CA PRO A 278 20.44 -0.57 -14.84
C PRO A 278 20.80 0.48 -13.82
N LEU A 279 19.85 0.77 -12.90
CA LEU A 279 20.08 1.72 -11.80
C LEU A 279 20.92 1.12 -10.69
N VAL A 280 20.93 -0.20 -10.59
CA VAL A 280 21.58 -0.94 -9.50
C VAL A 280 22.39 -2.10 -10.02
N GLN A 281 23.54 -2.32 -9.42
CA GLN A 281 24.29 -3.55 -9.54
C GLN A 281 24.16 -4.34 -8.23
N LEU A 282 23.68 -5.58 -8.31
CA LEU A 282 23.59 -6.48 -7.18
C LEU A 282 24.92 -7.13 -6.89
N ALA A 283 25.21 -7.37 -5.61
CA ALA A 283 26.50 -7.95 -5.19
C ALA A 283 26.66 -9.42 -5.61
N ASP A 284 25.53 -10.12 -5.83
CA ASP A 284 25.49 -11.54 -6.18
C ASP A 284 25.22 -11.75 -7.69
N GLY A 285 25.31 -10.76 -8.47
CA GLY A 285 25.39 -10.48 -9.87
C GLY A 285 24.80 -11.10 -10.98
#